data_2f61a0105f86bb4521b301f9ebc48531
#
_entry.id   2f61a0105f86bb4521b301f9ebc48531
#
_cell.length_a   1.000
_cell.length_b   1.000
_cell.length_c   1.000
_cell.angle_alpha   90.00
_cell.angle_beta   90.00
_cell.angle_gamma   90.00
#
_symmetry.space_group_name_H-M   'P 1'
#
loop_
_entity.id
_entity.type
_entity.pdbx_description
1 polymer ?
#
loop_
_entity_poly.entity_id
_entity_poly.type
_entity_poly.pdbx_seq_one_letter_code
_entity_poly.pdbx_strand_id
1 'polypeptide(L)'
;AVMQALTRCRKELRKLTLADILERIPGGHPKAEEAWALVSRVMRDERASIVWTEEMAEAYGVACRLEGDMVAARMAFKETYTNAVNRSRTEKPQPVWKMSLGYDPHGRQSAVEEAVSRGLITQEQGMKLLPIYTPTEAETTLKLIHGQGVGQAGMITVTRVERGVEKF
;
A
#
# COMPACT_ATOMS: atom_id res chain seq x y z
N ALA A 1 14.17 7.53 -12.68
CA ALA A 1 14.31 6.52 -11.59
C ALA A 1 15.75 5.97 -11.53
N VAL A 2 16.30 5.35 -12.59
CA VAL A 2 17.63 4.70 -12.59
C VAL A 2 18.76 5.67 -12.23
N MET A 3 18.79 6.87 -12.79
CA MET A 3 19.82 7.88 -12.51
C MET A 3 19.82 8.33 -11.04
N GLN A 4 18.64 8.42 -10.42
CA GLN A 4 18.54 8.75 -8.99
C GLN A 4 19.05 7.59 -8.13
N ALA A 5 18.75 6.34 -8.49
CA ALA A 5 19.28 5.17 -7.81
C ALA A 5 20.80 5.10 -7.89
N LEU A 6 21.38 5.32 -9.07
CA LEU A 6 22.83 5.38 -9.27
C LEU A 6 23.51 6.48 -8.44
N THR A 7 22.88 7.67 -8.35
CA THR A 7 23.41 8.78 -7.53
C THR A 7 23.42 8.44 -6.05
N ARG A 8 22.40 7.76 -5.55
CA ARG A 8 22.34 7.28 -4.15
C ARG A 8 23.38 6.21 -3.89
N CYS A 9 23.50 5.22 -4.79
CA CYS A 9 24.52 4.17 -4.70
C CYS A 9 25.94 4.75 -4.63
N ARG A 10 26.25 5.75 -5.47
CA ARG A 10 27.58 6.39 -5.50
C ARG A 10 27.95 7.06 -4.18
N LYS A 11 26.97 7.57 -3.43
CA LYS A 11 27.21 8.24 -2.13
C LYS A 11 27.41 7.25 -0.99
N GLU A 12 26.76 6.08 -1.05
CA GLU A 12 26.63 5.18 0.09
C GLU A 12 27.52 3.92 0.01
N LEU A 13 27.93 3.54 -1.20
CA LEU A 13 28.59 2.24 -1.43
C LEU A 13 30.01 2.39 -1.92
N ARG A 14 30.92 1.60 -1.32
CA ARG A 14 32.31 1.46 -1.81
C ARG A 14 32.39 0.58 -3.05
N LYS A 15 31.52 -0.41 -3.16
CA LYS A 15 31.43 -1.36 -4.29
C LYS A 15 29.97 -1.43 -4.73
N LEU A 16 29.71 -1.12 -5.99
CA LEU A 16 28.39 -1.12 -6.58
C LEU A 16 28.11 -2.47 -7.22
N THR A 17 27.05 -3.13 -6.80
CA THR A 17 26.53 -4.33 -7.44
C THR A 17 25.21 -4.04 -8.15
N LEU A 18 24.82 -4.88 -9.11
CA LEU A 18 23.53 -4.77 -9.78
C LEU A 18 22.37 -4.84 -8.76
N ALA A 19 22.50 -5.69 -7.75
CA ALA A 19 21.51 -5.83 -6.68
C ALA A 19 21.31 -4.51 -5.92
N ASP A 20 22.39 -3.79 -5.59
CA ASP A 20 22.32 -2.49 -4.92
C ASP A 20 21.57 -1.43 -5.75
N ILE A 21 21.71 -1.49 -7.07
CA ILE A 21 20.99 -0.59 -7.98
C ILE A 21 19.51 -0.95 -8.01
N LEU A 22 19.19 -2.22 -8.17
CA LEU A 22 17.81 -2.71 -8.23
C LEU A 22 17.04 -2.45 -6.94
N GLU A 23 17.68 -2.59 -5.78
CA GLU A 23 17.06 -2.28 -4.48
C GLU A 23 16.71 -0.79 -4.30
N ARG A 24 17.39 0.11 -5.01
CA ARG A 24 17.20 1.56 -4.88
C ARG A 24 16.33 2.18 -5.97
N ILE A 25 15.88 1.38 -6.93
CA ILE A 25 14.88 1.83 -7.92
C ILE A 25 13.53 1.88 -7.22
N PRO A 26 12.80 3.02 -7.25
CA PRO A 26 11.45 3.09 -6.73
C PRO A 26 10.56 2.02 -7.36
N GLY A 27 9.87 1.25 -6.52
CA GLY A 27 9.08 0.10 -6.96
C GLY A 27 9.83 -1.24 -6.94
N GLY A 28 11.12 -1.28 -6.51
CA GLY A 28 11.85 -2.53 -6.25
C GLY A 28 11.36 -3.25 -4.98
N HIS A 29 11.81 -4.50 -4.78
CA HIS A 29 11.53 -5.23 -3.54
C HIS A 29 12.25 -4.55 -2.36
N PRO A 30 11.56 -4.24 -1.25
CA PRO A 30 12.19 -3.71 -0.05
C PRO A 30 13.14 -4.75 0.57
N LYS A 31 14.06 -4.28 1.41
CA LYS A 31 14.93 -5.17 2.19
C LYS A 31 14.09 -5.96 3.21
N ALA A 32 14.54 -7.16 3.57
CA ALA A 32 13.78 -8.03 4.48
C ALA A 32 13.47 -7.37 5.84
N GLU A 33 14.38 -6.52 6.36
CA GLU A 33 14.14 -5.76 7.59
C GLU A 33 13.11 -4.65 7.40
N GLU A 34 13.13 -3.98 6.27
CA GLU A 34 12.18 -2.94 5.92
C GLU A 34 10.79 -3.53 5.69
N ALA A 35 10.72 -4.65 4.95
CA ALA A 35 9.49 -5.42 4.76
C ALA A 35 8.90 -5.89 6.10
N TRP A 36 9.74 -6.41 7.01
CA TRP A 36 9.32 -6.77 8.36
C TRP A 36 8.78 -5.59 9.15
N ALA A 37 9.45 -4.45 9.10
CA ALA A 37 9.01 -3.24 9.81
C ALA A 37 7.62 -2.76 9.36
N LEU A 38 7.29 -2.94 8.08
CA LEU A 38 5.94 -2.67 7.54
C LEU A 38 4.92 -3.68 8.05
N VAL A 39 5.21 -4.96 7.86
CA VAL A 39 4.28 -6.06 8.12
C VAL A 39 4.00 -6.26 9.62
N SER A 40 5.01 -6.07 10.48
CA SER A 40 4.85 -6.24 11.93
C SER A 40 3.84 -5.28 12.57
N ARG A 41 3.52 -4.17 11.91
CA ARG A 41 2.47 -3.24 12.38
C ARG A 41 1.09 -3.84 12.20
N VAL A 42 0.85 -4.49 11.07
CA VAL A 42 -0.44 -5.13 10.76
C VAL A 42 -0.69 -6.35 11.65
N MET A 43 0.36 -7.08 12.03
CA MET A 43 0.24 -8.19 13.00
C MET A 43 -0.26 -7.73 14.38
N ARG A 44 -0.07 -6.46 14.72
CA ARG A 44 -0.48 -5.89 16.02
C ARG A 44 -1.80 -5.13 15.95
N ASP A 45 -2.21 -4.73 14.76
CA ASP A 45 -3.39 -3.89 14.55
C ASP A 45 -4.11 -4.29 13.26
N GLU A 46 -5.15 -5.09 13.40
CA GLU A 46 -6.01 -5.52 12.29
C GLU A 46 -6.78 -4.36 11.63
N ARG A 47 -6.81 -3.19 12.27
CA ARG A 47 -7.43 -1.99 11.69
C ARG A 47 -6.56 -1.35 10.63
N ALA A 48 -5.23 -1.54 10.71
CA ALA A 48 -4.28 -0.91 9.83
C ALA A 48 -4.34 -1.49 8.40
N SER A 49 -4.41 -0.60 7.42
CA SER A 49 -4.21 -0.95 6.02
C SER A 49 -2.72 -0.90 5.69
N ILE A 50 -2.28 -1.74 4.76
CA ILE A 50 -0.89 -1.79 4.33
C ILE A 50 -0.79 -1.98 2.82
N VAL A 51 0.21 -1.33 2.22
CA VAL A 51 0.67 -1.60 0.85
C VAL A 51 1.86 -2.54 0.92
N TRP A 52 1.74 -3.71 0.33
CA TRP A 52 2.75 -4.76 0.36
C TRP A 52 2.89 -5.49 -0.98
N THR A 53 3.92 -6.32 -1.12
CA THR A 53 4.08 -7.18 -2.29
C THR A 53 3.52 -8.57 -2.04
N GLU A 54 3.38 -9.36 -3.11
CA GLU A 54 2.93 -10.75 -3.00
C GLU A 54 3.87 -11.58 -2.10
N GLU A 55 5.17 -11.32 -2.20
CA GLU A 55 6.20 -11.99 -1.41
C GLU A 55 6.10 -11.64 0.09
N MET A 56 5.73 -10.37 0.39
CA MET A 56 5.47 -9.94 1.77
C MET A 56 4.22 -10.63 2.32
N ALA A 57 3.16 -10.76 1.51
CA ALA A 57 1.93 -11.44 1.93
C ALA A 57 2.16 -12.93 2.17
N GLU A 58 2.95 -13.61 1.33
CA GLU A 58 3.35 -15.00 1.52
C GLU A 58 4.10 -15.18 2.85
N ALA A 59 5.11 -14.34 3.09
CA ALA A 59 5.92 -14.38 4.32
C ALA A 59 5.09 -14.02 5.57
N TYR A 60 4.14 -13.11 5.46
CA TYR A 60 3.20 -12.77 6.52
C TYR A 60 2.36 -13.98 6.95
N GLY A 61 1.85 -14.76 5.99
CA GLY A 61 1.06 -15.96 6.28
C GLY A 61 1.84 -17.01 7.08
N VAL A 62 3.17 -17.09 6.94
CA VAL A 62 4.02 -17.95 7.77
C VAL A 62 4.25 -17.34 9.14
N ALA A 63 4.55 -16.04 9.21
CA ALA A 63 4.84 -15.34 10.46
C ALA A 63 3.64 -15.29 11.41
N CYS A 64 2.41 -15.12 10.90
CA CYS A 64 1.18 -15.13 11.71
C CYS A 64 0.98 -16.40 12.53
N ARG A 65 1.48 -17.53 12.07
CA ARG A 65 1.39 -18.79 12.83
C ARG A 65 2.26 -18.79 14.09
N LEU A 66 3.17 -17.82 14.19
CA LEU A 66 4.15 -17.66 15.27
C LEU A 66 3.92 -16.35 16.04
N GLU A 67 2.72 -15.77 15.99
CA GLU A 67 2.42 -14.46 16.59
C GLU A 67 2.67 -14.39 18.10
N GLY A 68 2.65 -15.52 18.79
CA GLY A 68 3.02 -15.63 20.20
C GLY A 68 4.52 -15.42 20.49
N ASP A 69 5.38 -15.58 19.46
CA ASP A 69 6.82 -15.36 19.54
C ASP A 69 7.28 -14.44 18.39
N MET A 70 7.34 -13.15 18.68
CA MET A 70 7.72 -12.13 17.70
C MET A 70 9.15 -12.30 17.16
N VAL A 71 10.05 -12.96 17.91
CA VAL A 71 11.41 -13.24 17.43
C VAL A 71 11.37 -14.35 16.39
N ALA A 72 10.70 -15.45 16.71
CA ALA A 72 10.49 -16.55 15.77
C ALA A 72 9.72 -16.08 14.52
N ALA A 73 8.65 -15.30 14.70
CA ALA A 73 7.86 -14.73 13.60
C ALA A 73 8.72 -13.87 12.67
N ARG A 74 9.59 -12.99 13.23
CA ARG A 74 10.52 -12.18 12.45
C ARG A 74 11.51 -13.02 11.65
N MET A 75 12.08 -14.04 12.26
CA MET A 75 13.05 -14.91 11.60
C MET A 75 12.38 -15.68 10.46
N ALA A 76 11.23 -16.30 10.71
CA ALA A 76 10.46 -17.02 9.71
C ALA A 76 10.01 -16.12 8.55
N PHE A 77 9.54 -14.89 8.87
CA PHE A 77 9.20 -13.89 7.85
C PHE A 77 10.39 -13.59 6.94
N LYS A 78 11.54 -13.26 7.52
CA LYS A 78 12.73 -12.86 6.75
C LYS A 78 13.23 -13.95 5.85
N GLU A 79 13.25 -15.19 6.33
CA GLU A 79 13.65 -16.36 5.55
C GLU A 79 12.68 -16.59 4.38
N THR A 80 11.38 -16.66 4.68
CA THR A 80 10.35 -16.89 3.66
C THR A 80 10.34 -15.76 2.62
N TYR A 81 10.42 -14.50 3.07
CA TYR A 81 10.44 -13.34 2.20
C TYR A 81 11.66 -13.35 1.27
N THR A 82 12.85 -13.63 1.80
CA THR A 82 14.07 -13.68 0.99
C THR A 82 13.98 -14.77 -0.09
N ASN A 83 13.46 -15.94 0.27
CA ASN A 83 13.26 -17.04 -0.66
C ASN A 83 12.21 -16.68 -1.73
N ALA A 84 11.09 -16.07 -1.35
CA ALA A 84 10.04 -15.63 -2.25
C ALA A 84 10.55 -14.56 -3.24
N VAL A 85 11.30 -13.56 -2.75
CA VAL A 85 11.90 -12.52 -3.60
C VAL A 85 12.90 -13.11 -4.59
N ASN A 86 13.75 -14.03 -4.15
CA ASN A 86 14.71 -14.68 -5.04
C ASN A 86 14.01 -15.50 -6.14
N ARG A 87 12.93 -16.19 -5.84
CA ARG A 87 12.08 -16.90 -6.82
C ARG A 87 11.39 -15.91 -7.77
N SER A 88 10.77 -14.87 -7.23
CA SER A 88 10.04 -13.87 -8.02
C SER A 88 10.94 -13.10 -8.99
N ARG A 89 12.17 -12.77 -8.60
CA ARG A 89 13.13 -12.07 -9.47
C ARG A 89 13.49 -12.83 -10.74
N THR A 90 13.37 -14.15 -10.73
CA THR A 90 13.60 -15.00 -11.90
C THR A 90 12.43 -14.96 -12.87
N GLU A 91 11.21 -14.77 -12.36
CA GLU A 91 9.99 -14.81 -13.14
C GLU A 91 9.48 -13.41 -13.51
N LYS A 92 9.59 -12.47 -12.58
CA LYS A 92 9.04 -11.10 -12.70
C LYS A 92 10.11 -10.09 -12.29
N PRO A 93 10.54 -9.20 -13.17
CA PRO A 93 11.61 -8.23 -12.86
C PRO A 93 11.20 -7.13 -11.87
N GLN A 94 9.90 -6.96 -11.61
CA GLN A 94 9.38 -5.95 -10.69
C GLN A 94 8.32 -6.54 -9.76
N PRO A 95 8.29 -6.09 -8.48
CA PRO A 95 7.28 -6.54 -7.53
C PRO A 95 5.88 -6.07 -7.92
N VAL A 96 4.90 -6.91 -7.66
CA VAL A 96 3.49 -6.55 -7.77
C VAL A 96 3.01 -6.04 -6.42
N TRP A 97 2.72 -4.75 -6.37
CA TRP A 97 2.22 -4.11 -5.16
C TRP A 97 0.70 -4.22 -5.07
N LYS A 98 0.22 -4.59 -3.90
CA LYS A 98 -1.19 -4.75 -3.56
C LYS A 98 -1.50 -4.04 -2.25
N MET A 99 -2.76 -3.72 -2.04
CA MET A 99 -3.24 -3.18 -0.78
C MET A 99 -3.96 -4.26 0.00
N SER A 100 -3.58 -4.47 1.25
CA SER A 100 -4.36 -5.21 2.23
C SER A 100 -5.18 -4.21 3.05
N LEU A 101 -6.50 -4.41 3.06
CA LEU A 101 -7.42 -3.50 3.73
C LEU A 101 -7.62 -3.95 5.18
N GLY A 102 -7.28 -3.08 6.11
CA GLY A 102 -7.70 -3.20 7.50
C GLY A 102 -9.16 -2.78 7.68
N TYR A 103 -9.67 -2.95 8.89
CA TYR A 103 -11.05 -2.57 9.24
C TYR A 103 -11.28 -1.06 9.21
N ASP A 104 -10.22 -0.24 9.37
CA ASP A 104 -10.34 1.22 9.31
C ASP A 104 -10.28 1.73 7.86
N PRO A 105 -11.41 2.20 7.29
CA PRO A 105 -11.41 2.74 5.93
C PRO A 105 -10.64 4.06 5.82
N HIS A 106 -10.51 4.83 6.92
CA HIS A 106 -9.79 6.10 6.92
C HIS A 106 -8.26 5.91 6.85
N GLY A 107 -7.76 4.78 7.34
CA GLY A 107 -6.33 4.44 7.27
C GLY A 107 -5.80 4.08 5.88
N ARG A 108 -6.69 3.87 4.91
CA ARG A 108 -6.32 3.41 3.56
C ARG A 108 -5.49 4.43 2.79
N GLN A 109 -5.95 5.67 2.79
CA GLN A 109 -5.25 6.76 2.11
C GLN A 109 -3.87 6.99 2.74
N SER A 110 -3.80 7.04 4.06
CA SER A 110 -2.53 7.19 4.79
C SER A 110 -1.53 6.08 4.48
N ALA A 111 -2.00 4.83 4.32
CA ALA A 111 -1.13 3.71 3.95
C ALA A 111 -0.52 3.88 2.55
N VAL A 112 -1.30 4.38 1.59
CA VAL A 112 -0.81 4.68 0.23
C VAL A 112 0.15 5.86 0.25
N GLU A 113 -0.19 6.94 0.95
CA GLU A 113 0.68 8.13 1.08
C GLU A 113 2.01 7.76 1.72
N GLU A 114 2.00 6.93 2.75
CA GLU A 114 3.23 6.41 3.38
C GLU A 114 4.06 5.59 2.39
N ALA A 115 3.46 4.69 1.62
CA ALA A 115 4.16 3.88 0.63
C ALA A 115 4.79 4.75 -0.48
N VAL A 116 4.10 5.80 -0.92
CA VAL A 116 4.63 6.77 -1.88
C VAL A 116 5.77 7.59 -1.27
N SER A 117 5.61 8.09 -0.05
CA SER A 117 6.63 8.90 0.63
C SER A 117 7.92 8.12 0.89
N ARG A 118 7.81 6.84 1.15
CA ARG A 118 8.96 5.92 1.30
C ARG A 118 9.58 5.52 -0.06
N GLY A 119 8.95 5.87 -1.17
CA GLY A 119 9.40 5.51 -2.52
C GLY A 119 9.23 4.03 -2.87
N LEU A 120 8.36 3.33 -2.16
CA LEU A 120 8.02 1.92 -2.44
C LEU A 120 7.22 1.80 -3.73
N ILE A 121 6.26 2.71 -3.92
CA ILE A 121 5.42 2.82 -5.10
C ILE A 121 5.46 4.24 -5.67
N THR A 122 5.09 4.40 -6.93
CA THR A 122 4.86 5.72 -7.52
C THR A 122 3.48 6.26 -7.13
N GLN A 123 3.28 7.58 -7.22
CA GLN A 123 1.98 8.19 -6.95
C GLN A 123 0.88 7.63 -7.86
N GLU A 124 1.21 7.37 -9.13
CA GLU A 124 0.27 6.76 -10.08
C GLU A 124 -0.16 5.34 -9.66
N GLN A 125 0.80 4.54 -9.19
CA GLN A 125 0.51 3.20 -8.64
C GLN A 125 -0.34 3.31 -7.38
N GLY A 126 -0.05 4.28 -6.50
CA GLY A 126 -0.82 4.52 -5.29
C GLY A 126 -2.29 4.85 -5.57
N MET A 127 -2.55 5.71 -6.55
CA MET A 127 -3.93 6.04 -6.96
C MET A 127 -4.71 4.81 -7.44
N LYS A 128 -4.06 3.88 -8.13
CA LYS A 128 -4.69 2.64 -8.61
C LYS A 128 -5.01 1.65 -7.49
N LEU A 129 -4.29 1.74 -6.36
CA LEU A 129 -4.50 0.87 -5.20
C LEU A 129 -5.65 1.33 -4.31
N LEU A 130 -6.01 2.62 -4.36
CA LEU A 130 -7.14 3.11 -3.58
C LEU A 130 -8.46 2.60 -4.20
N PRO A 131 -9.34 1.98 -3.40
CA PRO A 131 -10.67 1.67 -3.87
C PRO A 131 -11.39 2.96 -4.24
N ILE A 132 -12.16 2.95 -5.33
CA ILE A 132 -13.01 4.09 -5.69
C ILE A 132 -14.02 4.26 -4.55
N TYR A 133 -13.81 5.30 -3.75
CA TYR A 133 -14.72 5.64 -2.67
C TYR A 133 -15.93 6.36 -3.26
N THR A 134 -17.06 5.68 -3.31
CA THR A 134 -18.37 6.31 -3.52
C THR A 134 -18.93 6.64 -2.13
N PRO A 135 -19.04 7.93 -1.74
CA PRO A 135 -19.63 8.28 -0.46
C PRO A 135 -21.06 7.75 -0.40
N THR A 136 -21.42 7.07 0.68
CA THR A 136 -22.80 6.70 0.94
C THR A 136 -23.65 7.96 1.12
N GLU A 137 -24.94 7.88 0.74
CA GLU A 137 -25.88 9.01 0.90
C GLU A 137 -25.86 9.58 2.34
N ALA A 138 -25.70 8.72 3.34
CA ALA A 138 -25.59 9.11 4.74
C ALA A 138 -24.36 9.99 5.04
N GLU A 139 -23.20 9.65 4.47
CA GLU A 139 -21.97 10.44 4.68
C GLU A 139 -22.01 11.77 3.92
N THR A 140 -22.64 11.78 2.75
CA THR A 140 -22.86 13.02 1.99
C THR A 140 -23.79 13.97 2.77
N THR A 141 -24.84 13.43 3.39
CA THR A 141 -25.78 14.18 4.22
C THR A 141 -25.10 14.73 5.48
N LEU A 142 -24.26 13.91 6.16
CA LEU A 142 -23.51 14.35 7.34
C LEU A 142 -22.52 15.48 7.02
N LYS A 143 -21.82 15.43 5.91
CA LYS A 143 -20.91 16.51 5.47
C LYS A 143 -21.66 17.81 5.18
N LEU A 144 -22.84 17.73 4.60
CA LEU A 144 -23.71 18.88 4.36
C LEU A 144 -24.20 19.53 5.67
N ILE A 145 -24.56 18.71 6.66
CA ILE A 145 -25.08 19.18 7.96
C ILE A 145 -23.95 19.82 8.80
N HIS A 146 -22.70 19.30 8.73
CA HIS A 146 -21.58 19.81 9.51
C HIS A 146 -20.83 20.99 8.86
N GLY A 147 -21.33 21.52 7.74
CA GLY A 147 -20.80 22.76 7.13
C GLY A 147 -19.33 22.70 6.69
N GLN A 148 -18.78 21.51 6.48
CA GLN A 148 -17.44 21.39 5.88
C GLN A 148 -17.55 21.69 4.39
N GLY A 149 -17.29 22.96 4.04
CA GLY A 149 -17.38 23.50 2.71
C GLY A 149 -16.57 22.68 1.73
N VAL A 150 -17.26 22.15 0.76
CA VAL A 150 -16.66 21.63 -0.48
C VAL A 150 -16.06 22.84 -1.17
N GLY A 151 -14.71 22.89 -1.22
CA GLY A 151 -13.99 23.86 -2.02
C GLY A 151 -14.49 23.79 -3.47
N GLN A 152 -14.70 24.94 -4.06
CA GLN A 152 -15.23 25.15 -5.40
C GLN A 152 -14.58 24.23 -6.43
N ALA A 153 -15.31 23.22 -6.88
CA ALA A 153 -15.08 22.58 -8.17
C ALA A 153 -16.38 21.90 -8.63
N GLY A 154 -17.04 22.53 -9.59
CA GLY A 154 -18.05 21.89 -10.44
C GLY A 154 -19.49 21.91 -9.89
N MET A 155 -20.26 22.84 -10.46
CA MET A 155 -21.71 22.91 -10.34
C MET A 155 -22.33 21.62 -10.93
N ILE A 156 -22.68 20.68 -10.05
CA ILE A 156 -23.47 19.53 -10.44
C ILE A 156 -24.92 19.94 -10.40
N THR A 157 -25.53 20.10 -11.57
CA THR A 157 -26.97 20.32 -11.71
C THR A 157 -27.66 18.99 -11.42
N VAL A 158 -28.28 18.87 -10.24
CA VAL A 158 -29.11 17.72 -9.90
C VAL A 158 -30.45 17.89 -10.61
N THR A 159 -30.66 17.19 -11.72
CA THR A 159 -31.96 17.09 -12.36
C THR A 159 -32.83 16.13 -11.54
N ARG A 160 -33.86 16.68 -10.91
CA ARG A 160 -34.86 15.93 -10.14
C ARG A 160 -35.64 15.03 -11.12
N VAL A 161 -35.44 13.73 -11.06
CA VAL A 161 -36.27 12.76 -11.75
C VAL A 161 -37.56 12.56 -10.93
N GLU A 162 -38.63 13.17 -11.38
CA GLU A 162 -39.98 12.89 -10.83
C GLU A 162 -40.39 11.48 -11.24
N ARG A 163 -40.49 10.58 -10.27
CA ARG A 163 -41.15 9.29 -10.49
C ARG A 163 -42.63 9.51 -10.57
N GLY A 164 -43.18 9.37 -11.79
CA GLY A 164 -44.61 9.31 -12.03
C GLY A 164 -45.21 8.12 -11.29
N VAL A 165 -46.10 8.40 -10.39
CA VAL A 165 -46.97 7.41 -9.77
C VAL A 165 -48.17 7.23 -10.74
N GLU A 166 -48.14 6.16 -11.52
CA GLU A 166 -49.35 5.71 -12.21
C GLU A 166 -50.28 5.03 -11.19
N LYS A 167 -51.45 5.58 -11.05
CA LYS A 167 -52.57 4.96 -10.34
C LYS A 167 -53.28 4.01 -11.30
N PHE A 168 -53.43 2.77 -10.87
CA PHE A 168 -54.53 1.90 -11.25
C PHE A 168 -55.24 1.42 -9.99
#